data_a05d732ee78007d4ec2cab1f1b6993be
#
_entry.id   a05d732ee78007d4ec2cab1f1b6993be
#
_cell.length_a   1.000
_cell.length_b   1.000
_cell.length_c   1.000
_cell.angle_alpha   90.00
_cell.angle_beta   90.00
_cell.angle_gamma   90.00
#
_symmetry.space_group_name_H-M   'P 1'
#
loop_
_entity.id
_entity.type
_entity.pdbx_description
1 polymer ?
#
loop_
_entity_poly.entity_id
_entity_poly.type
_entity_poly.pdbx_seq_one_letter_code
_entity_poly.pdbx_strand_id
1 'polypeptide(L)'
;DVLDTWFSSGLWPFATLGWPNKNKYLNKFYPTSVLVTGFDIIFFWVARMIMFGMEFMNKEPFKDIYVHALVRDEKGQKMSKSKGNIIDPLELIEKYSADALRFTLLSMASPGRDVKLSEDRVKGYRNFLNKLWNANNFLKVNKCDFNKTSKTPKILININKWIYGELIETKNIVEKNIKDYRFDEAARNVYQFVWHSYCDWYVELSKTILYSKDQKAIKEVREVSSYIFKQILILLHPFIPFVTEEIWLKNKLDNSKKIFLMLTNWPKGKSKRDKNFKEVKKMINMI
;
A
#
# COMPACT_ATOMS: atom_id res chain seq x y z
N ASP A 1 -3.15 14.56 44.64
CA ASP A 1 -2.99 15.52 43.56
C ASP A 1 -2.82 14.82 42.22
N VAL A 2 -3.23 15.50 41.20
CA VAL A 2 -3.25 14.94 39.86
C VAL A 2 -2.10 15.55 39.06
N LEU A 3 -1.29 14.72 38.47
CA LEU A 3 -0.25 15.18 37.53
C LEU A 3 -0.89 15.68 36.24
N ASP A 4 -0.18 16.56 35.53
CA ASP A 4 -0.58 17.04 34.23
C ASP A 4 -0.73 15.87 33.22
N THR A 5 -1.75 15.95 32.38
CA THR A 5 -2.03 14.97 31.31
C THR A 5 -0.80 14.68 30.44
N TRP A 6 0.00 15.71 30.17
CA TRP A 6 1.22 15.54 29.39
C TRP A 6 2.33 14.75 30.10
N PHE A 7 2.29 14.70 31.46
CA PHE A 7 3.21 13.85 32.21
C PHE A 7 2.93 12.38 31.95
N SER A 8 1.69 11.93 32.15
CA SER A 8 1.29 10.55 31.88
C SER A 8 1.46 10.18 30.38
N SER A 9 1.12 11.10 29.48
CA SER A 9 1.33 10.91 28.04
C SER A 9 2.80 10.77 27.67
N GLY A 10 3.70 11.45 28.37
CA GLY A 10 5.14 11.35 28.17
C GLY A 10 5.74 10.00 28.61
N LEU A 11 5.07 9.29 29.53
CA LEU A 11 5.47 7.95 29.95
C LEU A 11 5.01 6.83 29.01
N TRP A 12 4.16 7.14 28.04
CA TRP A 12 3.46 6.18 27.19
C TRP A 12 4.35 5.11 26.55
N PRO A 13 5.54 5.41 25.99
CA PRO A 13 6.36 4.42 25.29
C PRO A 13 6.81 3.24 26.15
N PHE A 14 6.87 3.37 27.45
CA PHE A 14 7.35 2.34 28.38
C PHE A 14 6.35 1.98 29.46
N ALA A 15 5.51 2.89 29.93
CA ALA A 15 4.49 2.60 30.93
C ALA A 15 3.46 1.58 30.40
N THR A 16 3.03 1.69 29.14
CA THR A 16 2.12 0.74 28.49
C THR A 16 2.72 -0.66 28.30
N LEU A 17 4.04 -0.77 28.36
CA LEU A 17 4.77 -2.04 28.31
C LEU A 17 5.03 -2.63 29.69
N GLY A 18 4.48 -2.01 30.75
CA GLY A 18 4.50 -2.52 32.12
C GLY A 18 5.62 -1.96 33.01
N TRP A 19 6.30 -0.87 32.57
CA TRP A 19 7.21 -0.14 33.46
C TRP A 19 6.45 0.39 34.71
N PRO A 20 7.02 0.39 35.94
CA PRO A 20 8.45 0.20 36.24
C PRO A 20 8.91 -1.27 36.35
N ASN A 21 8.02 -2.24 36.21
CA ASN A 21 8.39 -3.65 36.33
C ASN A 21 9.16 -4.14 35.09
N LYS A 22 10.30 -4.81 35.35
CA LYS A 22 11.06 -5.46 34.28
C LYS A 22 10.29 -6.68 33.77
N ASN A 23 9.98 -6.73 32.49
CA ASN A 23 9.25 -7.82 31.87
C ASN A 23 9.65 -8.03 30.40
N LYS A 24 9.19 -9.15 29.83
CA LYS A 24 9.53 -9.55 28.44
C LYS A 24 9.05 -8.58 27.37
N TYR A 25 7.93 -7.86 27.60
CA TYR A 25 7.39 -6.92 26.63
C TYR A 25 8.22 -5.64 26.57
N LEU A 26 8.58 -5.10 27.73
CA LEU A 26 9.46 -3.95 27.83
C LEU A 26 10.81 -4.23 27.17
N ASN A 27 11.41 -5.37 27.46
CA ASN A 27 12.70 -5.75 26.87
C ASN A 27 12.63 -5.95 25.35
N LYS A 28 11.48 -6.40 24.81
CA LYS A 28 11.32 -6.71 23.40
C LYS A 28 10.94 -5.48 22.57
N PHE A 29 10.08 -4.60 23.10
CA PHE A 29 9.43 -3.54 22.33
C PHE A 29 9.92 -2.13 22.66
N TYR A 30 10.77 -1.95 23.68
CA TYR A 30 11.42 -0.68 23.98
C TYR A 30 12.91 -0.75 23.61
N PRO A 31 13.44 0.20 22.80
CA PRO A 31 12.76 1.27 22.08
C PRO A 31 11.82 0.76 20.98
N THR A 32 10.77 1.52 20.67
CA THR A 32 9.92 1.25 19.52
C THR A 32 10.62 1.61 18.21
N SER A 33 10.14 1.09 17.09
CA SER A 33 10.78 1.35 15.80
C SER A 33 10.45 2.74 15.27
N VAL A 34 9.18 3.12 15.27
CA VAL A 34 8.69 4.38 14.69
C VAL A 34 7.60 4.98 15.57
N LEU A 35 7.71 6.27 15.83
CA LEU A 35 6.61 7.09 16.35
C LEU A 35 5.96 7.84 15.17
N VAL A 36 4.63 7.78 15.07
CA VAL A 36 3.85 8.57 14.10
C VAL A 36 3.15 9.69 14.84
N THR A 37 3.34 10.94 14.43
CA THR A 37 2.80 12.11 15.12
C THR A 37 2.49 13.27 14.17
N GLY A 38 1.65 14.21 14.62
CA GLY A 38 1.51 15.52 14.00
C GLY A 38 2.62 16.48 14.43
N PHE A 39 2.92 17.48 13.62
CA PHE A 39 3.94 18.47 13.95
C PHE A 39 3.53 19.37 15.15
N ASP A 40 2.25 19.55 15.36
CA ASP A 40 1.68 20.43 16.39
C ASP A 40 1.91 19.94 17.81
N ILE A 41 2.17 18.66 18.01
CA ILE A 41 2.45 18.06 19.32
C ILE A 41 3.90 17.56 19.50
N ILE A 42 4.80 17.90 18.57
CA ILE A 42 6.22 17.51 18.69
C ILE A 42 6.80 18.02 20.01
N PHE A 43 6.61 19.29 20.32
CA PHE A 43 7.15 19.88 21.55
C PHE A 43 6.44 19.39 22.81
N PHE A 44 5.12 19.32 22.76
CA PHE A 44 4.32 18.99 23.94
C PHE A 44 4.36 17.50 24.28
N TRP A 45 4.47 16.63 23.32
CA TRP A 45 4.39 15.18 23.50
C TRP A 45 5.70 14.47 23.18
N VAL A 46 6.23 14.64 21.98
CA VAL A 46 7.41 13.89 21.52
C VAL A 46 8.65 14.23 22.33
N ALA A 47 8.90 15.51 22.55
CA ALA A 47 10.05 15.96 23.36
C ALA A 47 9.96 15.42 24.79
N ARG A 48 8.76 15.41 25.40
CA ARG A 48 8.56 14.86 26.74
C ARG A 48 8.79 13.36 26.80
N MET A 49 8.32 12.60 25.80
CA MET A 49 8.62 11.16 25.73
C MET A 49 10.13 10.89 25.63
N ILE A 50 10.85 11.71 24.85
CA ILE A 50 12.31 11.59 24.74
C ILE A 50 12.97 11.91 26.10
N MET A 51 12.60 13.01 26.75
CA MET A 51 13.14 13.39 28.07
C MET A 51 12.90 12.29 29.11
N PHE A 52 11.69 11.78 29.19
CA PHE A 52 11.35 10.71 30.17
C PHE A 52 11.99 9.37 29.79
N GLY A 53 12.10 9.05 28.50
CA GLY A 53 12.83 7.86 28.06
C GLY A 53 14.31 7.93 28.44
N MET A 54 14.94 9.07 28.26
CA MET A 54 16.34 9.27 28.67
C MET A 54 16.52 9.23 30.20
N GLU A 55 15.62 9.86 30.95
CA GLU A 55 15.70 9.92 32.42
C GLU A 55 15.39 8.57 33.08
N PHE A 56 14.26 7.93 32.72
CA PHE A 56 13.78 6.73 33.41
C PHE A 56 14.29 5.42 32.82
N MET A 57 14.58 5.40 31.51
CA MET A 57 15.00 4.20 30.79
C MET A 57 16.45 4.23 30.34
N ASN A 58 17.15 5.36 30.47
CA ASN A 58 18.52 5.60 29.97
C ASN A 58 18.67 5.29 28.45
N LYS A 59 17.60 5.50 27.69
CA LYS A 59 17.55 5.16 26.27
C LYS A 59 16.43 5.91 25.56
N GLU A 60 16.68 6.28 24.30
CA GLU A 60 15.68 6.88 23.45
C GLU A 60 14.44 5.98 23.30
N PRO A 61 13.21 6.54 23.33
CA PRO A 61 11.98 5.75 23.31
C PRO A 61 11.64 5.19 21.92
N PHE A 62 12.15 5.77 20.84
CA PHE A 62 11.91 5.34 19.45
C PHE A 62 13.08 5.74 18.56
N LYS A 63 13.28 4.97 17.46
CA LYS A 63 14.38 5.20 16.52
C LYS A 63 14.07 6.28 15.51
N ASP A 64 12.86 6.24 14.95
CA ASP A 64 12.39 7.16 13.92
C ASP A 64 11.15 7.91 14.39
N ILE A 65 11.00 9.15 13.93
CA ILE A 65 9.80 9.97 14.13
C ILE A 65 9.25 10.32 12.76
N TYR A 66 8.07 9.75 12.43
CA TYR A 66 7.35 10.12 11.23
C TYR A 66 6.34 11.21 11.53
N VAL A 67 6.59 12.41 11.01
CA VAL A 67 5.70 13.56 11.17
C VAL A 67 4.72 13.58 10.00
N HIS A 68 3.47 13.22 10.26
CA HIS A 68 2.44 13.19 9.23
C HIS A 68 1.85 14.57 8.95
N ALA A 69 1.28 14.71 7.76
CA ALA A 69 0.54 15.88 7.34
C ALA A 69 -0.79 16.00 8.12
N LEU A 70 -1.27 17.24 8.33
CA LEU A 70 -2.60 17.48 8.87
C LEU A 70 -3.63 17.49 7.74
N VAL A 71 -4.81 16.95 8.02
CA VAL A 71 -5.92 16.97 7.07
C VAL A 71 -6.69 18.28 7.21
N ARG A 72 -6.88 18.95 6.07
CA ARG A 72 -7.64 20.21 5.95
C ARG A 72 -8.80 20.01 4.99
N ASP A 73 -9.75 20.91 5.02
CA ASP A 73 -10.84 20.93 4.04
C ASP A 73 -10.32 21.19 2.61
N GLU A 74 -11.20 21.14 1.65
CA GLU A 74 -10.88 21.34 0.24
C GLU A 74 -10.26 22.72 -0.06
N LYS A 75 -10.66 23.74 0.72
CA LYS A 75 -10.11 25.11 0.62
C LYS A 75 -8.79 25.28 1.37
N GLY A 76 -8.31 24.23 2.06
CA GLY A 76 -7.08 24.24 2.85
C GLY A 76 -7.27 24.86 4.25
N GLN A 77 -8.50 25.03 4.72
CA GLN A 77 -8.78 25.55 6.06
C GLN A 77 -8.74 24.44 7.11
N LYS A 78 -8.35 24.79 8.34
CA LYS A 78 -8.44 23.88 9.47
C LYS A 78 -9.92 23.53 9.72
N MET A 79 -10.21 22.25 9.81
CA MET A 79 -11.55 21.76 10.12
C MET A 79 -11.92 22.07 11.57
N SER A 80 -13.12 22.59 11.80
CA SER A 80 -13.65 22.82 13.13
C SER A 80 -15.19 22.75 13.14
N LYS A 81 -15.75 22.33 14.27
CA LYS A 81 -17.22 22.28 14.45
C LYS A 81 -17.85 23.65 14.25
N SER A 82 -17.21 24.71 14.74
CA SER A 82 -17.71 26.09 14.63
C SER A 82 -17.79 26.62 13.20
N LYS A 83 -16.96 26.08 12.28
CA LYS A 83 -16.96 26.46 10.85
C LYS A 83 -17.88 25.58 10.00
N GLY A 84 -18.37 24.47 10.54
CA GLY A 84 -19.20 23.52 9.78
C GLY A 84 -18.49 22.84 8.61
N ASN A 85 -17.16 22.82 8.60
CA ASN A 85 -16.34 22.27 7.51
C ASN A 85 -15.68 20.93 7.89
N ILE A 86 -16.22 20.26 8.89
CA ILE A 86 -15.72 18.93 9.28
C ILE A 86 -16.22 17.92 8.25
N ILE A 87 -15.28 17.11 7.75
CA ILE A 87 -15.56 15.93 6.94
C ILE A 87 -15.48 14.72 7.86
N ASP A 88 -16.61 14.05 8.08
CA ASP A 88 -16.63 12.83 8.88
C ASP A 88 -16.05 11.68 8.06
N PRO A 89 -14.95 11.06 8.52
CA PRO A 89 -14.37 9.92 7.83
C PRO A 89 -15.30 8.72 7.76
N LEU A 90 -16.22 8.54 8.69
CA LEU A 90 -17.18 7.43 8.68
C LEU A 90 -18.18 7.57 7.54
N GLU A 91 -18.69 8.77 7.27
CA GLU A 91 -19.56 9.02 6.11
C GLU A 91 -18.84 8.73 4.79
N LEU A 92 -17.57 9.11 4.67
CA LEU A 92 -16.75 8.79 3.48
C LEU A 92 -16.53 7.28 3.33
N ILE A 93 -16.34 6.57 4.45
CA ILE A 93 -16.16 5.12 4.45
C ILE A 93 -17.44 4.41 4.00
N GLU A 94 -18.59 4.82 4.51
CA GLU A 94 -19.90 4.27 4.10
C GLU A 94 -20.16 4.50 2.60
N LYS A 95 -19.87 5.70 2.11
CA LYS A 95 -20.14 6.08 0.73
C LYS A 95 -19.16 5.50 -0.28
N TYR A 96 -17.87 5.45 0.06
CA TYR A 96 -16.79 5.14 -0.90
C TYR A 96 -15.94 3.92 -0.52
N SER A 97 -15.95 3.46 0.70
CA SER A 97 -15.18 2.42 1.36
C SER A 97 -13.94 2.92 2.12
N ALA A 98 -13.56 2.16 3.15
CA ALA A 98 -12.35 2.43 3.92
C ALA A 98 -11.08 2.42 3.06
N ASP A 99 -10.98 1.51 2.09
CA ASP A 99 -9.83 1.42 1.20
C ASP A 99 -9.67 2.66 0.31
N ALA A 100 -10.79 3.23 -0.19
CA ALA A 100 -10.74 4.45 -1.00
C ALA A 100 -10.22 5.64 -0.17
N LEU A 101 -10.70 5.81 1.06
CA LEU A 101 -10.22 6.85 1.97
C LEU A 101 -8.76 6.65 2.34
N ARG A 102 -8.35 5.42 2.72
CA ARG A 102 -6.96 5.09 3.05
C ARG A 102 -6.01 5.42 1.90
N PHE A 103 -6.35 4.99 0.69
CA PHE A 103 -5.50 5.25 -0.48
C PHE A 103 -5.41 6.74 -0.79
N THR A 104 -6.53 7.48 -0.66
CA THR A 104 -6.56 8.93 -0.81
C THR A 104 -5.57 9.61 0.13
N LEU A 105 -5.70 9.32 1.43
CA LEU A 105 -4.84 9.94 2.44
C LEU A 105 -3.36 9.61 2.22
N LEU A 106 -3.03 8.34 1.95
CA LEU A 106 -1.64 7.92 1.70
C LEU A 106 -1.05 8.56 0.44
N SER A 107 -1.83 8.65 -0.65
CA SER A 107 -1.36 9.26 -1.91
C SER A 107 -1.11 10.76 -1.81
N MET A 108 -1.72 11.42 -0.81
CA MET A 108 -1.59 12.85 -0.56
C MET A 108 -0.62 13.20 0.57
N ALA A 109 -0.14 12.21 1.32
CA ALA A 109 0.71 12.38 2.50
C ALA A 109 2.15 12.75 2.14
N SER A 110 2.34 13.83 1.36
CA SER A 110 3.68 14.34 1.05
C SER A 110 4.28 15.01 2.28
N PRO A 111 5.55 14.75 2.61
CA PRO A 111 6.23 15.39 3.74
C PRO A 111 6.16 16.91 3.69
N GLY A 112 5.86 17.54 4.83
CA GLY A 112 5.83 19.00 4.98
C GLY A 112 4.66 19.73 4.31
N ARG A 113 3.63 19.00 3.85
CA ARG A 113 2.43 19.61 3.24
C ARG A 113 1.17 19.05 3.84
N ASP A 114 0.21 19.95 4.16
CA ASP A 114 -1.11 19.54 4.61
C ASP A 114 -1.90 18.86 3.49
N VAL A 115 -2.73 17.91 3.87
CA VAL A 115 -3.61 17.17 2.97
C VAL A 115 -4.92 17.94 2.79
N LYS A 116 -5.19 18.46 1.60
CA LYS A 116 -6.48 19.02 1.24
C LYS A 116 -7.41 17.90 0.79
N LEU A 117 -8.26 17.46 1.71
CA LEU A 117 -9.18 16.36 1.45
C LEU A 117 -10.42 16.88 0.70
N SER A 118 -10.74 16.24 -0.43
CA SER A 118 -11.99 16.44 -1.15
C SER A 118 -12.68 15.11 -1.42
N GLU A 119 -14.01 15.15 -1.45
CA GLU A 119 -14.84 13.97 -1.72
C GLU A 119 -14.57 13.40 -3.12
N ASP A 120 -14.36 14.26 -4.13
CA ASP A 120 -14.07 13.83 -5.50
C ASP A 120 -12.79 13.00 -5.61
N ARG A 121 -11.77 13.30 -4.79
CA ARG A 121 -10.55 12.48 -4.76
C ARG A 121 -10.82 11.08 -4.20
N VAL A 122 -11.61 10.99 -3.14
CA VAL A 122 -11.99 9.69 -2.56
C VAL A 122 -12.80 8.87 -3.58
N LYS A 123 -13.74 9.52 -4.28
CA LYS A 123 -14.50 8.92 -5.38
C LYS A 123 -13.59 8.44 -6.52
N GLY A 124 -12.57 9.21 -6.88
CA GLY A 124 -11.57 8.80 -7.88
C GLY A 124 -10.87 7.49 -7.50
N TYR A 125 -10.43 7.35 -6.27
CA TYR A 125 -9.81 6.11 -5.80
C TYR A 125 -10.81 4.97 -5.60
N ARG A 126 -12.10 5.24 -5.33
CA ARG A 126 -13.13 4.21 -5.42
C ARG A 126 -13.21 3.59 -6.82
N ASN A 127 -13.08 4.40 -7.88
CA ASN A 127 -13.02 3.90 -9.25
C ASN A 127 -11.78 3.02 -9.50
N PHE A 128 -10.66 3.33 -8.86
CA PHE A 128 -9.47 2.48 -8.90
C PHE A 128 -9.73 1.09 -8.30
N LEU A 129 -10.41 1.02 -7.15
CA LEU A 129 -10.79 -0.25 -6.54
C LEU A 129 -11.72 -1.07 -7.45
N ASN A 130 -12.70 -0.40 -8.09
CA ASN A 130 -13.58 -1.05 -9.06
C ASN A 130 -12.81 -1.58 -10.28
N LYS A 131 -11.82 -0.83 -10.77
CA LYS A 131 -10.95 -1.27 -11.88
C LYS A 131 -10.16 -2.52 -11.51
N LEU A 132 -9.59 -2.57 -10.30
CA LEU A 132 -8.89 -3.74 -9.78
C LEU A 132 -9.83 -4.96 -9.69
N TRP A 133 -11.05 -4.76 -9.18
CA TRP A 133 -12.06 -5.81 -9.11
C TRP A 133 -12.45 -6.35 -10.49
N ASN A 134 -12.64 -5.46 -11.46
CA ASN A 134 -12.97 -5.82 -12.84
C ASN A 134 -11.82 -6.57 -13.53
N ALA A 135 -10.57 -6.18 -13.26
CA ALA A 135 -9.41 -6.94 -13.73
C ALA A 135 -9.39 -8.37 -13.18
N ASN A 136 -9.72 -8.55 -11.90
CA ASN A 136 -9.90 -9.88 -11.31
C ASN A 136 -10.98 -10.71 -12.03
N ASN A 137 -12.13 -10.11 -12.32
CA ASN A 137 -13.22 -10.78 -13.01
C ASN A 137 -12.82 -11.16 -14.44
N PHE A 138 -12.10 -10.29 -15.15
CA PHE A 138 -11.55 -10.59 -16.46
C PHE A 138 -10.64 -11.83 -16.43
N LEU A 139 -9.75 -11.92 -15.45
CA LEU A 139 -8.87 -13.07 -15.29
C LEU A 139 -9.65 -14.37 -15.06
N LYS A 140 -10.69 -14.32 -14.21
CA LYS A 140 -11.56 -15.48 -13.95
C LYS A 140 -12.27 -15.99 -15.20
N VAL A 141 -12.88 -15.07 -15.95
CA VAL A 141 -13.57 -15.40 -17.21
C VAL A 141 -12.59 -16.05 -18.20
N ASN A 142 -11.34 -15.58 -18.25
CA ASN A 142 -10.30 -16.11 -19.13
C ASN A 142 -9.57 -17.35 -18.56
N LYS A 143 -10.11 -17.97 -17.51
CA LYS A 143 -9.57 -19.20 -16.90
C LYS A 143 -8.12 -19.06 -16.40
N CYS A 144 -7.74 -17.87 -15.93
CA CYS A 144 -6.48 -17.65 -15.25
C CYS A 144 -6.53 -18.23 -13.84
N ASP A 145 -5.59 -19.11 -13.50
CA ASP A 145 -5.60 -19.87 -12.25
C ASP A 145 -4.50 -19.38 -11.30
N PHE A 146 -4.91 -18.78 -10.21
CA PHE A 146 -4.00 -18.24 -9.20
C PHE A 146 -3.30 -19.32 -8.37
N ASN A 147 -3.86 -20.53 -8.28
CA ASN A 147 -3.32 -21.59 -7.44
C ASN A 147 -2.09 -22.25 -8.08
N LYS A 148 -1.98 -22.22 -9.41
CA LYS A 148 -0.86 -22.78 -10.16
C LYS A 148 0.41 -21.91 -10.17
N THR A 149 0.35 -20.69 -9.66
CA THR A 149 1.42 -19.69 -9.79
C THR A 149 2.20 -19.48 -8.49
N SER A 150 2.71 -20.54 -7.88
CA SER A 150 3.60 -20.44 -6.70
C SER A 150 5.02 -19.98 -7.04
N LYS A 151 5.47 -20.20 -8.28
CA LYS A 151 6.79 -19.80 -8.81
C LYS A 151 6.63 -18.83 -9.97
N THR A 152 7.68 -18.04 -10.26
CA THR A 152 7.74 -17.21 -11.47
C THR A 152 7.56 -18.08 -12.70
N PRO A 153 6.56 -17.84 -13.57
CA PRO A 153 6.35 -18.63 -14.76
C PRO A 153 7.49 -18.46 -15.78
N LYS A 154 7.59 -19.39 -16.72
CA LYS A 154 8.48 -19.21 -17.87
C LYS A 154 7.87 -18.14 -18.78
N ILE A 155 8.66 -17.11 -19.10
CA ILE A 155 8.19 -15.94 -19.85
C ILE A 155 8.95 -15.86 -21.17
N LEU A 156 8.24 -16.03 -22.29
CA LEU A 156 8.79 -16.02 -23.66
C LEU A 156 8.22 -14.89 -24.48
N ILE A 157 6.93 -14.58 -24.35
CA ILE A 157 6.19 -13.59 -25.12
C ILE A 157 6.60 -12.17 -24.70
N ASN A 158 6.81 -11.29 -25.65
CA ASN A 158 7.36 -9.95 -25.40
C ASN A 158 6.49 -9.10 -24.47
N ILE A 159 5.15 -9.11 -24.62
CA ILE A 159 4.25 -8.37 -23.71
C ILE A 159 4.33 -8.91 -22.28
N ASN A 160 4.54 -10.22 -22.11
CA ASN A 160 4.72 -10.84 -20.80
C ASN A 160 6.06 -10.45 -20.16
N LYS A 161 7.14 -10.39 -20.95
CA LYS A 161 8.45 -9.90 -20.49
C LYS A 161 8.36 -8.45 -20.05
N TRP A 162 7.67 -7.63 -20.85
CA TRP A 162 7.48 -6.22 -20.54
C TRP A 162 6.74 -6.02 -19.21
N ILE A 163 5.55 -6.61 -19.04
CA ILE A 163 4.77 -6.40 -17.80
C ILE A 163 5.48 -6.97 -16.56
N TYR A 164 6.22 -8.06 -16.72
CA TYR A 164 7.06 -8.58 -15.64
C TYR A 164 8.19 -7.61 -15.28
N GLY A 165 8.84 -7.00 -16.26
CA GLY A 165 9.85 -5.97 -16.05
C GLY A 165 9.28 -4.75 -15.32
N GLU A 166 8.11 -4.24 -15.74
CA GLU A 166 7.38 -3.14 -15.08
C GLU A 166 7.03 -3.49 -13.63
N LEU A 167 6.57 -4.72 -13.37
CA LEU A 167 6.30 -5.19 -12.00
C LEU A 167 7.55 -5.10 -11.12
N ILE A 168 8.69 -5.59 -11.60
CA ILE A 168 9.93 -5.61 -10.81
C ILE A 168 10.46 -4.18 -10.56
N GLU A 169 10.37 -3.31 -11.57
CA GLU A 169 10.73 -1.89 -11.39
C GLU A 169 9.83 -1.23 -10.35
N THR A 170 8.52 -1.38 -10.48
CA THR A 170 7.54 -0.85 -9.53
C THR A 170 7.78 -1.37 -8.12
N LYS A 171 7.96 -2.67 -7.97
CA LYS A 171 8.26 -3.31 -6.67
C LYS A 171 9.49 -2.68 -6.01
N ASN A 172 10.57 -2.46 -6.75
CA ASN A 172 11.79 -1.88 -6.20
C ASN A 172 11.59 -0.41 -5.78
N ILE A 173 10.84 0.36 -6.58
CA ILE A 173 10.51 1.76 -6.28
C ILE A 173 9.60 1.83 -5.04
N VAL A 174 8.56 1.01 -4.97
CA VAL A 174 7.64 0.95 -3.83
C VAL A 174 8.37 0.55 -2.55
N GLU A 175 9.22 -0.49 -2.62
CA GLU A 175 10.00 -0.94 -1.46
C GLU A 175 10.94 0.16 -0.94
N LYS A 176 11.64 0.86 -1.84
CA LYS A 176 12.48 2.00 -1.48
C LYS A 176 11.66 3.09 -0.81
N ASN A 177 10.56 3.52 -1.44
CA ASN A 177 9.73 4.61 -0.94
C ASN A 177 9.09 4.29 0.42
N ILE A 178 8.69 3.05 0.66
CA ILE A 178 8.20 2.64 1.99
C ILE A 178 9.31 2.75 3.04
N LYS A 179 10.54 2.32 2.73
CA LYS A 179 11.70 2.44 3.63
C LYS A 179 12.07 3.89 3.92
N ASP A 180 11.89 4.76 2.93
CA ASP A 180 12.19 6.20 3.02
C ASP A 180 10.98 7.01 3.57
N TYR A 181 9.94 6.35 4.06
CA TYR A 181 8.69 6.98 4.52
C TYR A 181 7.98 7.87 3.47
N ARG A 182 8.23 7.64 2.18
CA ARG A 182 7.57 8.32 1.06
C ARG A 182 6.35 7.53 0.61
N PHE A 183 5.35 7.45 1.50
CA PHE A 183 4.12 6.69 1.24
C PHE A 183 3.33 7.25 0.07
N ASP A 184 3.38 8.58 -0.15
CA ASP A 184 2.81 9.27 -1.30
C ASP A 184 3.39 8.74 -2.63
N GLU A 185 4.70 8.66 -2.72
CA GLU A 185 5.40 8.15 -3.90
C GLU A 185 5.17 6.64 -4.08
N ALA A 186 5.14 5.86 -3.00
CA ALA A 186 4.85 4.45 -3.07
C ALA A 186 3.44 4.19 -3.61
N ALA A 187 2.43 4.91 -3.08
CA ALA A 187 1.05 4.83 -3.55
C ALA A 187 0.91 5.26 -5.02
N ARG A 188 1.55 6.37 -5.41
CA ARG A 188 1.53 6.86 -6.78
C ARG A 188 2.12 5.85 -7.77
N ASN A 189 3.27 5.28 -7.46
CA ASN A 189 3.95 4.34 -8.35
C ASN A 189 3.18 3.04 -8.51
N VAL A 190 2.61 2.48 -7.43
CA VAL A 190 1.79 1.27 -7.56
C VAL A 190 0.49 1.54 -8.32
N TYR A 191 -0.14 2.72 -8.11
CA TYR A 191 -1.30 3.15 -8.87
C TYR A 191 -1.01 3.23 -10.38
N GLN A 192 0.07 3.92 -10.76
CA GLN A 192 0.48 4.08 -12.16
C GLN A 192 0.71 2.71 -12.81
N PHE A 193 1.41 1.82 -12.16
CA PHE A 193 1.63 0.47 -12.66
C PHE A 193 0.31 -0.30 -12.85
N VAL A 194 -0.57 -0.30 -11.84
CA VAL A 194 -1.80 -1.09 -11.89
C VAL A 194 -2.81 -0.50 -12.86
N TRP A 195 -3.01 0.82 -12.80
CA TRP A 195 -4.00 1.46 -13.68
C TRP A 195 -3.55 1.46 -15.13
N HIS A 196 -2.37 2.02 -15.42
CA HIS A 196 -1.93 2.23 -16.79
C HIS A 196 -1.22 1.02 -17.37
N SER A 197 -0.12 0.55 -16.77
CA SER A 197 0.65 -0.53 -17.38
C SER A 197 -0.13 -1.84 -17.41
N TYR A 198 -0.76 -2.21 -16.28
CA TYR A 198 -1.45 -3.48 -16.20
C TYR A 198 -2.85 -3.45 -16.81
N CYS A 199 -3.73 -2.55 -16.34
CA CYS A 199 -5.13 -2.56 -16.78
C CYS A 199 -5.33 -1.98 -18.17
N ASP A 200 -4.73 -0.79 -18.46
CA ASP A 200 -4.98 -0.13 -19.73
C ASP A 200 -4.22 -0.79 -20.91
N TRP A 201 -3.01 -1.32 -20.65
CA TRP A 201 -2.20 -1.89 -21.71
C TRP A 201 -2.12 -3.41 -21.69
N TYR A 202 -1.60 -3.99 -20.61
CA TYR A 202 -1.35 -5.43 -20.60
C TYR A 202 -2.62 -6.26 -20.74
N VAL A 203 -3.68 -5.92 -20.00
CA VAL A 203 -4.97 -6.61 -20.10
C VAL A 203 -5.53 -6.50 -21.52
N GLU A 204 -5.49 -5.33 -22.14
CA GLU A 204 -6.00 -5.14 -23.50
C GLU A 204 -5.16 -5.90 -24.54
N LEU A 205 -3.85 -5.79 -24.50
CA LEU A 205 -2.94 -6.52 -25.39
C LEU A 205 -3.05 -8.05 -25.22
N SER A 206 -3.30 -8.52 -24.01
CA SER A 206 -3.46 -9.95 -23.72
C SER A 206 -4.69 -10.56 -24.39
N LYS A 207 -5.74 -9.77 -24.65
CA LYS A 207 -6.97 -10.25 -25.30
C LYS A 207 -6.70 -10.83 -26.69
N THR A 208 -5.82 -10.20 -27.46
CA THR A 208 -5.46 -10.67 -28.81
C THR A 208 -4.90 -12.08 -28.80
N ILE A 209 -4.13 -12.43 -27.77
CA ILE A 209 -3.55 -13.75 -27.60
C ILE A 209 -4.57 -14.73 -26.98
N LEU A 210 -5.29 -14.29 -25.94
CA LEU A 210 -6.27 -15.14 -25.24
C LEU A 210 -7.40 -15.62 -26.15
N TYR A 211 -7.75 -14.84 -27.17
CA TYR A 211 -8.79 -15.18 -28.15
C TYR A 211 -8.23 -15.77 -29.46
N SER A 212 -6.92 -16.02 -29.54
CA SER A 212 -6.27 -16.67 -30.65
C SER A 212 -6.45 -18.20 -30.61
N LYS A 213 -5.90 -18.90 -31.63
CA LYS A 213 -5.86 -20.37 -31.68
C LYS A 213 -4.59 -20.98 -31.10
N ASP A 214 -3.58 -20.16 -30.74
CA ASP A 214 -2.30 -20.65 -30.20
C ASP A 214 -2.42 -21.03 -28.72
N GLN A 215 -2.64 -22.30 -28.47
CA GLN A 215 -2.83 -22.84 -27.11
C GLN A 215 -1.57 -22.66 -26.22
N LYS A 216 -0.37 -22.62 -26.80
CA LYS A 216 0.87 -22.41 -26.04
C LYS A 216 0.97 -20.96 -25.57
N ALA A 217 0.68 -20.01 -26.46
CA ALA A 217 0.65 -18.59 -26.14
C ALA A 217 -0.46 -18.27 -25.12
N ILE A 218 -1.66 -18.83 -25.30
CA ILE A 218 -2.79 -18.68 -24.36
C ILE A 218 -2.39 -19.16 -22.97
N LYS A 219 -1.74 -20.33 -22.88
CA LYS A 219 -1.29 -20.88 -21.60
C LYS A 219 -0.30 -19.95 -20.91
N GLU A 220 0.72 -19.47 -21.63
CA GLU A 220 1.71 -18.55 -21.07
C GLU A 220 1.05 -17.25 -20.56
N VAL A 221 0.18 -16.63 -21.35
CA VAL A 221 -0.52 -15.41 -20.96
C VAL A 221 -1.37 -15.63 -19.70
N ARG A 222 -2.10 -16.74 -19.60
CA ARG A 222 -2.87 -17.08 -18.38
C ARG A 222 -1.99 -17.21 -17.15
N GLU A 223 -0.88 -17.93 -17.26
CA GLU A 223 0.05 -18.14 -16.14
C GLU A 223 0.72 -16.82 -15.71
N VAL A 224 1.17 -16.01 -16.67
CA VAL A 224 1.81 -14.71 -16.39
C VAL A 224 0.80 -13.72 -15.82
N SER A 225 -0.39 -13.60 -16.40
CA SER A 225 -1.45 -12.72 -15.90
C SER A 225 -1.81 -13.03 -14.45
N SER A 226 -2.00 -14.31 -14.14
CA SER A 226 -2.29 -14.76 -12.77
C SER A 226 -1.14 -14.42 -11.81
N TYR A 227 0.10 -14.66 -12.22
CA TYR A 227 1.27 -14.36 -11.41
C TYR A 227 1.39 -12.86 -11.13
N ILE A 228 1.32 -12.02 -12.18
CA ILE A 228 1.42 -10.55 -12.06
C ILE A 228 0.32 -10.01 -11.16
N PHE A 229 -0.93 -10.44 -11.37
CA PHE A 229 -2.05 -9.96 -10.55
C PHE A 229 -1.91 -10.35 -9.08
N LYS A 230 -1.42 -11.56 -8.80
CA LYS A 230 -1.09 -11.99 -7.45
C LYS A 230 -0.05 -11.06 -6.79
N GLN A 231 0.99 -10.67 -7.53
CA GLN A 231 1.99 -9.72 -7.02
C GLN A 231 1.41 -8.32 -6.83
N ILE A 232 0.51 -7.87 -7.72
CA ILE A 232 -0.23 -6.61 -7.57
C ILE A 232 -1.01 -6.59 -6.24
N LEU A 233 -1.72 -7.66 -5.91
CA LEU A 233 -2.46 -7.74 -4.64
C LEU A 233 -1.53 -7.60 -3.43
N ILE A 234 -0.35 -8.24 -3.46
CA ILE A 234 0.64 -8.12 -2.38
C ILE A 234 1.18 -6.69 -2.27
N LEU A 235 1.52 -6.05 -3.39
CA LEU A 235 2.02 -4.67 -3.42
C LEU A 235 0.99 -3.66 -2.94
N LEU A 236 -0.30 -3.87 -3.25
CA LEU A 236 -1.38 -2.98 -2.87
C LEU A 236 -1.87 -3.20 -1.44
N HIS A 237 -1.66 -4.38 -0.86
CA HIS A 237 -2.23 -4.74 0.44
C HIS A 237 -1.93 -3.76 1.58
N PRO A 238 -0.74 -3.19 1.72
CA PRO A 238 -0.48 -2.18 2.75
C PRO A 238 -1.35 -0.92 2.62
N PHE A 239 -1.78 -0.58 1.42
CA PHE A 239 -2.56 0.62 1.11
C PHE A 239 -4.07 0.37 1.17
N ILE A 240 -4.54 -0.73 0.59
CA ILE A 240 -5.96 -1.10 0.42
C ILE A 240 -6.20 -2.55 0.88
N PRO A 241 -6.11 -2.82 2.20
CA PRO A 241 -6.10 -4.19 2.73
C PRO A 241 -7.41 -4.94 2.52
N PHE A 242 -8.58 -4.27 2.56
CA PHE A 242 -9.86 -4.96 2.55
C PHE A 242 -10.19 -5.55 1.18
N VAL A 243 -10.12 -4.77 0.12
CA VAL A 243 -10.42 -5.26 -1.24
C VAL A 243 -9.39 -6.29 -1.72
N THR A 244 -8.11 -6.10 -1.37
CA THR A 244 -7.06 -7.04 -1.76
C THR A 244 -7.17 -8.37 -1.04
N GLU A 245 -7.50 -8.37 0.25
CA GLU A 245 -7.78 -9.60 1.00
C GLU A 245 -9.01 -10.32 0.47
N GLU A 246 -10.10 -9.59 0.20
CA GLU A 246 -11.33 -10.18 -0.35
C GLU A 246 -11.08 -10.84 -1.72
N ILE A 247 -10.36 -10.16 -2.62
CA ILE A 247 -9.97 -10.74 -3.91
C ILE A 247 -9.08 -11.97 -3.70
N TRP A 248 -8.12 -11.89 -2.76
CA TRP A 248 -7.22 -12.99 -2.45
C TRP A 248 -7.98 -14.24 -1.97
N LEU A 249 -8.89 -14.08 -1.02
CA LEU A 249 -9.69 -15.15 -0.47
C LEU A 249 -10.63 -15.77 -1.52
N LYS A 250 -11.29 -14.93 -2.34
CA LYS A 250 -12.18 -15.40 -3.43
C LYS A 250 -11.45 -16.16 -4.54
N ASN A 251 -10.17 -15.93 -4.73
CA ASN A 251 -9.37 -16.64 -5.73
C ASN A 251 -8.68 -17.89 -5.17
N LYS A 252 -8.63 -18.04 -3.87
CA LYS A 252 -8.07 -19.19 -3.16
C LYS A 252 -9.14 -20.23 -2.90
N LEU A 253 -9.67 -20.82 -3.94
CA LEU A 253 -10.75 -21.80 -3.82
C LEU A 253 -10.28 -23.17 -3.34
N ASP A 254 -8.98 -23.45 -3.20
CA ASP A 254 -8.45 -24.72 -2.71
C ASP A 254 -7.84 -24.63 -1.31
N ASN A 255 -8.40 -25.31 -0.51
CA ASN A 255 -8.78 -25.32 0.88
C ASN A 255 -7.86 -25.99 1.88
N SER A 256 -6.63 -26.16 1.69
CA SER A 256 -5.87 -26.85 2.73
C SER A 256 -5.23 -25.95 3.79
N LYS A 257 -4.99 -24.67 3.50
CA LYS A 257 -4.55 -23.70 4.51
C LYS A 257 -4.99 -22.27 4.12
N LYS A 258 -5.96 -21.70 4.82
CA LYS A 258 -6.34 -20.29 4.72
C LYS A 258 -5.13 -19.43 5.12
N ILE A 259 -4.29 -19.06 4.15
CA ILE A 259 -3.21 -18.10 4.37
C ILE A 259 -3.74 -16.74 3.97
N PHE A 260 -3.87 -15.82 4.93
CA PHE A 260 -4.24 -14.45 4.68
C PHE A 260 -3.16 -13.75 3.84
N LEU A 261 -3.56 -12.81 2.99
CA LEU A 261 -2.65 -12.05 2.14
C LEU A 261 -1.58 -11.33 2.97
N MET A 262 -1.96 -10.77 4.11
CA MET A 262 -1.05 -10.08 5.04
C MET A 262 0.10 -10.96 5.58
N LEU A 263 -0.04 -12.29 5.53
CA LEU A 263 0.98 -13.23 5.97
C LEU A 263 1.87 -13.72 4.83
N THR A 264 1.65 -13.26 3.61
CA THR A 264 2.45 -13.66 2.45
C THR A 264 3.77 -12.90 2.38
N ASN A 265 4.77 -13.52 1.75
CA ASN A 265 6.05 -12.86 1.54
C ASN A 265 5.93 -11.71 0.53
N TRP A 266 6.66 -10.62 0.79
CA TRP A 266 6.82 -9.54 -0.17
C TRP A 266 7.39 -10.05 -1.51
N PRO A 267 7.00 -9.46 -2.66
CA PRO A 267 7.44 -9.90 -3.97
C PRO A 267 8.96 -9.94 -4.09
N LYS A 268 9.49 -11.05 -4.59
CA LYS A 268 10.92 -11.23 -4.85
C LYS A 268 11.16 -11.26 -6.35
N GLY A 269 12.29 -10.75 -6.80
CA GLY A 269 12.70 -10.80 -8.19
C GLY A 269 13.81 -9.80 -8.48
N LYS A 270 14.59 -10.10 -9.52
CA LYS A 270 15.58 -9.18 -10.09
C LYS A 270 15.15 -8.86 -11.51
N SER A 271 15.14 -7.60 -11.89
CA SER A 271 14.90 -7.21 -13.26
C SER A 271 16.10 -7.63 -14.13
N LYS A 272 15.82 -8.45 -15.13
CA LYS A 272 16.71 -8.55 -16.30
C LYS A 272 16.13 -7.63 -17.36
N ARG A 273 16.66 -6.42 -17.46
CA ARG A 273 16.33 -5.48 -18.55
C ARG A 273 16.93 -6.03 -19.84
N ASP A 274 16.17 -6.82 -20.57
CA ASP A 274 16.57 -7.23 -21.90
C ASP A 274 16.16 -6.17 -22.97
N LYS A 275 16.66 -6.35 -24.19
CA LYS A 275 16.37 -5.45 -25.32
C LYS A 275 14.87 -5.37 -25.61
N ASN A 276 14.16 -6.49 -25.51
CA ASN A 276 12.73 -6.60 -25.80
C ASN A 276 11.86 -5.79 -24.80
N PHE A 277 12.24 -5.75 -23.52
CA PHE A 277 11.58 -4.90 -22.52
C PHE A 277 11.61 -3.42 -22.92
N LYS A 278 12.79 -2.94 -23.36
CA LYS A 278 12.95 -1.53 -23.76
C LYS A 278 12.16 -1.21 -25.04
N GLU A 279 12.12 -2.11 -25.99
CA GLU A 279 11.38 -1.93 -27.25
C GLU A 279 9.87 -1.84 -27.02
N VAL A 280 9.27 -2.77 -26.26
CA VAL A 280 7.83 -2.74 -25.94
C VAL A 280 7.48 -1.49 -25.13
N LYS A 281 8.31 -1.12 -24.15
CA LYS A 281 8.10 0.11 -23.38
C LYS A 281 8.16 1.36 -24.26
N LYS A 282 9.08 1.41 -25.21
CA LYS A 282 9.17 2.52 -26.19
C LYS A 282 7.93 2.60 -27.07
N MET A 283 7.43 1.47 -27.58
CA MET A 283 6.20 1.42 -28.39
C MET A 283 4.99 1.95 -27.63
N ILE A 284 4.80 1.51 -26.37
CA ILE A 284 3.69 1.96 -25.54
C ILE A 284 3.78 3.47 -25.23
N ASN A 285 4.98 4.00 -25.03
CA ASN A 285 5.17 5.43 -24.76
C ASN A 285 5.04 6.32 -26.01
N MET A 286 4.95 5.75 -27.23
CA MET A 286 4.74 6.48 -28.49
C MET A 286 3.26 6.61 -28.88
N ILE A 287 2.38 5.85 -28.24
CA ILE A 287 0.93 5.86 -28.40
C ILE A 287 0.30 6.71 -27.30
#